data_df7bb87ece6e7471dfc1a7591d3ccd7b
#
_entry.id   df7bb87ece6e7471dfc1a7591d3ccd7b
#
_cell.length_a   1.000
_cell.length_b   1.000
_cell.length_c   1.000
_cell.angle_alpha   90.00
_cell.angle_beta   90.00
_cell.angle_gamma   90.00
#
_symmetry.space_group_name_H-M   'P 1'
#
loop_
_entity.id
_entity.type
_entity.pdbx_description
1 polymer ?
#
loop_
_entity_poly.entity_id
_entity_poly.type
_entity_poly.pdbx_seq_one_letter_code
_entity_poly.pdbx_strand_id
1 'polypeptide(L)'
;MSRREQQLKIKSQKQHAAKQREQSRRLVIKVALFGVAPILLFFVGYTLYIQGPTYSPVEVAENDHIRGQISSPVSIVVYADFQCPACATEHQAMKRLWPSISDKAHLIFRHFPLTATHQHSWTAALYAEAAGRQGQFWEMHDFLFAAQTIWTRLPRVEDEFESYALELNLDLEQLSADLESNETIQKVRNDQRGGNASGVRSTPAVFINGRLLASPSRARILEVVNEEFEDGSKRVAE
;
A
#
# COMPACT_ATOMS: atom_id res chain seq x y z
N MET A 1 33.98 55.35 -43.32
CA MET A 1 34.12 54.57 -42.09
C MET A 1 35.32 53.63 -42.24
N SER A 2 36.36 53.77 -41.39
CA SER A 2 37.56 52.98 -41.54
C SER A 2 37.33 51.54 -41.07
N ARG A 3 38.09 50.55 -41.60
CA ARG A 3 38.05 49.17 -41.17
C ARG A 3 38.23 48.99 -39.62
N ARG A 4 38.98 49.87 -39.01
CA ARG A 4 39.26 49.96 -37.59
C ARG A 4 37.99 50.32 -36.77
N GLU A 5 37.20 51.29 -37.26
CA GLU A 5 35.95 51.72 -36.64
C GLU A 5 34.88 50.62 -36.68
N GLN A 6 34.84 49.91 -37.81
CA GLN A 6 33.91 48.72 -37.93
C GLN A 6 34.28 47.62 -36.94
N GLN A 7 35.55 47.27 -36.77
CA GLN A 7 36.02 46.29 -35.81
C GLN A 7 35.70 46.69 -34.36
N LEU A 8 35.89 47.99 -34.02
CA LEU A 8 35.55 48.50 -32.68
C LEU A 8 34.05 48.40 -32.39
N LYS A 9 33.18 48.71 -33.35
CA LYS A 9 31.72 48.57 -33.25
C LYS A 9 31.31 47.12 -33.06
N ILE A 10 31.87 46.18 -33.82
CA ILE A 10 31.58 44.75 -33.69
C ILE A 10 32.03 44.25 -32.33
N LYS A 11 33.20 44.68 -31.82
CA LYS A 11 33.72 44.27 -30.52
C LYS A 11 32.83 44.77 -29.38
N SER A 12 32.40 46.06 -29.43
CA SER A 12 31.49 46.61 -28.43
C SER A 12 30.11 45.92 -28.44
N GLN A 13 29.55 45.64 -29.61
CA GLN A 13 28.29 44.90 -29.74
C GLN A 13 28.39 43.49 -29.16
N LYS A 14 29.48 42.76 -29.42
CA LYS A 14 29.74 41.43 -28.83
C LYS A 14 29.86 41.51 -27.30
N GLN A 15 30.54 42.53 -26.77
CA GLN A 15 30.66 42.72 -25.32
C GLN A 15 29.31 43.06 -24.67
N HIS A 16 28.49 43.91 -25.29
CA HIS A 16 27.13 44.19 -24.81
C HIS A 16 26.23 42.95 -24.85
N ALA A 17 26.26 42.18 -25.91
CA ALA A 17 25.51 40.93 -26.03
C ALA A 17 25.96 39.87 -25.00
N ALA A 18 27.26 39.77 -24.72
CA ALA A 18 27.81 38.88 -23.70
C ALA A 18 27.33 39.26 -22.28
N LYS A 19 27.38 40.58 -21.95
CA LYS A 19 26.89 41.09 -20.66
C LYS A 19 25.38 40.88 -20.50
N GLN A 20 24.58 41.10 -21.53
CA GLN A 20 23.14 40.81 -21.50
C GLN A 20 22.85 39.33 -21.29
N ARG A 21 23.57 38.43 -21.97
CA ARG A 21 23.42 36.97 -21.77
C ARG A 21 23.79 36.56 -20.34
N GLU A 22 24.84 37.13 -19.78
CA GLU A 22 25.25 36.83 -18.40
C GLU A 22 24.20 37.34 -17.38
N GLN A 23 23.68 38.53 -17.56
CA GLN A 23 22.62 39.09 -16.73
C GLN A 23 21.34 38.26 -16.80
N SER A 24 20.91 37.88 -18.02
CA SER A 24 19.75 37.00 -18.22
C SER A 24 19.95 35.62 -17.56
N ARG A 25 21.14 35.03 -17.72
CA ARG A 25 21.48 33.76 -17.08
C ARG A 25 21.44 33.84 -15.54
N ARG A 26 21.99 34.93 -14.96
CA ARG A 26 21.94 35.18 -13.52
C ARG A 26 20.50 35.36 -13.03
N LEU A 27 19.67 36.07 -13.82
CA LEU A 27 18.23 36.21 -13.49
C LEU A 27 17.50 34.88 -13.52
N VAL A 28 17.69 34.08 -14.57
CA VAL A 28 17.09 32.76 -14.70
C VAL A 28 17.49 31.86 -13.52
N ILE A 29 18.77 31.84 -13.14
CA ILE A 29 19.25 31.07 -11.99
C ILE A 29 18.61 31.57 -10.69
N LYS A 30 18.48 32.87 -10.48
CA LYS A 30 17.80 33.41 -9.29
C LYS A 30 16.33 33.03 -9.25
N VAL A 31 15.60 33.13 -10.35
CA VAL A 31 14.19 32.70 -10.44
C VAL A 31 14.06 31.22 -10.21
N ALA A 32 14.95 30.40 -10.78
CA ALA A 32 14.94 28.97 -10.54
C ALA A 32 15.19 28.62 -9.05
N LEU A 33 16.22 29.22 -8.44
CA LEU A 33 16.60 28.91 -7.05
C LEU A 33 15.62 29.48 -6.01
N PHE A 34 15.17 30.71 -6.19
CA PHE A 34 14.37 31.44 -5.18
C PHE A 34 12.86 31.43 -5.48
N GLY A 35 12.46 31.15 -6.72
CA GLY A 35 11.05 31.04 -7.12
C GLY A 35 10.60 29.61 -7.27
N VAL A 36 11.16 28.88 -8.24
CA VAL A 36 10.65 27.56 -8.63
C VAL A 36 11.05 26.47 -7.64
N ALA A 37 12.31 26.43 -7.19
CA ALA A 37 12.80 25.37 -6.32
C ALA A 37 12.07 25.29 -4.96
N PRO A 38 11.80 26.40 -4.24
CA PRO A 38 11.03 26.34 -3.01
C PRO A 38 9.61 25.80 -3.20
N ILE A 39 8.96 26.19 -4.31
CA ILE A 39 7.61 25.70 -4.65
C ILE A 39 7.63 24.19 -4.89
N LEU A 40 8.59 23.71 -5.66
CA LEU A 40 8.75 22.28 -5.90
C LEU A 40 9.04 21.52 -4.60
N LEU A 41 9.93 22.04 -3.75
CA LEU A 41 10.21 21.42 -2.44
C LEU A 41 8.99 21.41 -1.53
N PHE A 42 8.19 22.49 -1.54
CA PHE A 42 6.93 22.53 -0.80
C PHE A 42 5.95 21.45 -1.31
N PHE A 43 5.78 21.32 -2.63
CA PHE A 43 4.91 20.30 -3.20
C PHE A 43 5.41 18.88 -2.90
N VAL A 44 6.72 18.64 -2.98
CA VAL A 44 7.31 17.34 -2.61
C VAL A 44 7.09 17.06 -1.13
N GLY A 45 7.38 18.02 -0.24
CA GLY A 45 7.14 17.87 1.20
C GLY A 45 5.66 17.65 1.51
N TYR A 46 4.77 18.40 0.86
CA TYR A 46 3.32 18.23 1.01
C TYR A 46 2.85 16.84 0.55
N THR A 47 3.32 16.37 -0.62
CA THR A 47 2.96 15.02 -1.10
C THR A 47 3.48 13.92 -0.17
N LEU A 48 4.69 14.04 0.37
CA LEU A 48 5.22 13.09 1.35
C LEU A 48 4.42 13.11 2.65
N TYR A 49 4.02 14.31 3.10
CA TYR A 49 3.21 14.46 4.32
C TYR A 49 1.83 13.79 4.21
N ILE A 50 1.12 13.98 3.09
CA ILE A 50 -0.22 13.40 2.88
C ILE A 50 -0.21 11.91 2.53
N GLN A 51 0.94 11.35 2.13
CA GLN A 51 1.03 9.94 1.79
C GLN A 51 0.94 9.01 3.01
N GLY A 52 1.24 9.51 4.21
CA GLY A 52 1.31 8.71 5.44
C GLY A 52 2.43 7.67 5.45
N PRO A 53 2.63 7.00 6.59
CA PRO A 53 3.68 6.00 6.75
C PRO A 53 3.39 4.74 5.93
N THR A 54 4.46 4.04 5.54
CA THR A 54 4.41 2.68 4.98
C THR A 54 5.13 1.75 5.95
N TYR A 55 4.56 0.58 6.18
CA TYR A 55 5.09 -0.39 7.13
C TYR A 55 5.68 -1.58 6.40
N SER A 56 6.82 -2.06 6.87
CA SER A 56 7.44 -3.31 6.42
C SER A 56 6.67 -4.53 6.97
N PRO A 57 6.88 -5.75 6.42
CA PRO A 57 6.25 -6.96 6.95
C PRO A 57 6.70 -7.35 8.37
N VAL A 58 7.68 -6.66 8.94
CA VAL A 58 8.14 -6.86 10.33
C VAL A 58 7.40 -5.94 11.29
N GLU A 59 6.95 -4.78 10.80
CA GLU A 59 6.30 -3.77 11.61
C GLU A 59 4.79 -4.00 11.65
N VAL A 60 4.21 -3.95 12.84
CA VAL A 60 2.76 -3.92 13.03
C VAL A 60 2.33 -2.47 13.04
N ALA A 61 1.47 -2.09 12.09
CA ALA A 61 0.91 -0.76 12.04
C ALA A 61 -0.28 -0.63 12.99
N GLU A 62 -0.49 0.58 13.52
CA GLU A 62 -1.62 0.85 14.42
C GLU A 62 -2.99 0.53 13.78
N ASN A 63 -3.08 0.69 12.47
CA ASN A 63 -4.29 0.43 11.68
C ASN A 63 -4.28 -0.93 10.95
N ASP A 64 -3.42 -1.87 11.36
CA ASP A 64 -3.44 -3.22 10.80
C ASP A 64 -4.64 -4.03 11.34
N HIS A 65 -5.25 -4.81 10.46
CA HIS A 65 -6.28 -5.77 10.85
C HIS A 65 -5.62 -7.07 11.32
N ILE A 66 -5.74 -7.35 12.61
CA ILE A 66 -5.06 -8.46 13.28
C ILE A 66 -6.08 -9.54 13.67
N ARG A 67 -5.82 -10.78 13.29
CA ARG A 67 -6.53 -11.96 13.77
C ARG A 67 -5.60 -12.73 14.72
N GLY A 68 -6.08 -13.07 15.89
CA GLY A 68 -5.30 -13.72 16.96
C GLY A 68 -4.71 -12.70 17.95
N GLN A 69 -3.77 -13.16 18.79
CA GLN A 69 -3.18 -12.33 19.84
C GLN A 69 -1.90 -11.68 19.34
N ILE A 70 -1.85 -10.36 19.37
CA ILE A 70 -0.67 -9.59 18.93
C ILE A 70 0.60 -9.92 19.75
N SER A 71 0.44 -10.43 20.97
CA SER A 71 1.54 -10.90 21.81
C SER A 71 2.13 -12.24 21.37
N SER A 72 1.51 -12.92 20.41
CA SER A 72 2.05 -14.16 19.85
C SER A 72 3.40 -13.90 19.17
N PRO A 73 4.40 -14.77 19.38
CA PRO A 73 5.77 -14.52 18.94
C PRO A 73 5.97 -14.61 17.42
N VAL A 74 5.00 -15.17 16.70
CA VAL A 74 5.08 -15.32 15.24
C VAL A 74 4.08 -14.39 14.57
N SER A 75 4.60 -13.50 13.72
CA SER A 75 3.79 -12.62 12.88
C SER A 75 3.66 -13.18 11.47
N ILE A 76 2.43 -13.37 11.02
CA ILE A 76 2.11 -13.75 9.63
C ILE A 76 1.50 -12.53 8.96
N VAL A 77 2.16 -11.97 7.94
CA VAL A 77 1.64 -10.85 7.15
C VAL A 77 1.31 -11.34 5.75
N VAL A 78 0.06 -11.17 5.34
CA VAL A 78 -0.43 -11.56 4.02
C VAL A 78 -0.79 -10.33 3.21
N TYR A 79 -0.07 -10.11 2.12
CA TYR A 79 -0.47 -9.15 1.09
C TYR A 79 -1.34 -9.86 0.06
N ALA A 80 -2.59 -9.42 -0.08
CA ALA A 80 -3.55 -10.08 -0.94
C ALA A 80 -4.47 -9.11 -1.69
N ASP A 81 -5.07 -9.64 -2.75
CA ASP A 81 -6.06 -9.00 -3.59
C ASP A 81 -7.35 -9.84 -3.52
N PHE A 82 -8.46 -9.24 -3.14
CA PHE A 82 -9.74 -9.94 -3.01
C PHE A 82 -10.25 -10.54 -4.33
N GLN A 83 -9.85 -10.00 -5.48
CA GLN A 83 -10.25 -10.53 -6.79
C GLN A 83 -9.29 -11.61 -7.33
N CYS A 84 -8.11 -11.80 -6.70
CA CYS A 84 -7.12 -12.78 -7.14
C CYS A 84 -7.55 -14.22 -6.77
N PRO A 85 -7.71 -15.15 -7.72
CA PRO A 85 -8.12 -16.53 -7.41
C PRO A 85 -7.12 -17.29 -6.52
N ALA A 86 -5.82 -17.01 -6.69
CA ALA A 86 -4.79 -17.60 -5.85
C ALA A 86 -4.89 -17.13 -4.39
N CYS A 87 -5.32 -15.86 -4.15
CA CYS A 87 -5.58 -15.35 -2.82
C CYS A 87 -6.78 -16.02 -2.15
N ALA A 88 -7.86 -16.28 -2.90
CA ALA A 88 -8.98 -17.05 -2.38
C ALA A 88 -8.56 -18.49 -1.98
N THR A 89 -7.69 -19.12 -2.76
CA THR A 89 -7.13 -20.43 -2.45
C THR A 89 -6.27 -20.39 -1.18
N GLU A 90 -5.42 -19.37 -1.05
CA GLU A 90 -4.58 -19.16 0.14
C GLU A 90 -5.45 -18.88 1.37
N HIS A 91 -6.44 -17.99 1.27
CA HIS A 91 -7.41 -17.71 2.33
C HIS A 91 -8.08 -19.00 2.84
N GLN A 92 -8.56 -19.88 1.95
CA GLN A 92 -9.14 -21.16 2.34
C GLN A 92 -8.13 -22.10 3.01
N ALA A 93 -6.88 -22.08 2.58
CA ALA A 93 -5.81 -22.85 3.21
C ALA A 93 -5.50 -22.32 4.62
N MET A 94 -5.40 -21.00 4.77
CA MET A 94 -5.18 -20.31 6.05
C MET A 94 -6.33 -20.55 7.03
N LYS A 95 -7.58 -20.43 6.57
CA LYS A 95 -8.77 -20.70 7.39
C LYS A 95 -8.77 -22.12 7.98
N ARG A 96 -8.35 -23.14 7.19
CA ARG A 96 -8.23 -24.53 7.67
C ARG A 96 -7.00 -24.74 8.55
N LEU A 97 -5.96 -23.93 8.39
CA LEU A 97 -4.73 -24.03 9.19
C LEU A 97 -4.86 -23.30 10.54
N TRP A 98 -5.61 -22.21 10.57
CA TRP A 98 -5.68 -21.28 11.69
C TRP A 98 -5.89 -21.93 13.06
N PRO A 99 -6.81 -22.90 13.24
CA PRO A 99 -6.99 -23.57 14.54
C PRO A 99 -5.75 -24.27 15.09
N SER A 100 -4.78 -24.61 14.23
CA SER A 100 -3.54 -25.30 14.61
C SER A 100 -2.37 -24.36 14.93
N ILE A 101 -2.52 -23.07 14.67
CA ILE A 101 -1.45 -22.07 14.83
C ILE A 101 -1.90 -20.80 15.58
N SER A 102 -3.18 -20.66 15.89
CA SER A 102 -3.74 -19.45 16.52
C SER A 102 -3.22 -19.16 17.93
N ASP A 103 -2.65 -20.16 18.60
CA ASP A 103 -1.94 -20.04 19.89
C ASP A 103 -0.48 -19.60 19.74
N LYS A 104 0.08 -19.70 18.55
CA LYS A 104 1.49 -19.45 18.23
C LYS A 104 1.71 -18.18 17.41
N ALA A 105 0.73 -17.77 16.61
CA ALA A 105 0.87 -16.71 15.64
C ALA A 105 -0.31 -15.74 15.68
N HIS A 106 -0.04 -14.51 15.20
CA HIS A 106 -1.07 -13.57 14.80
C HIS A 106 -0.98 -13.34 13.27
N LEU A 107 -2.14 -13.09 12.66
CA LEU A 107 -2.29 -12.86 11.22
C LEU A 107 -2.63 -11.41 10.97
N ILE A 108 -1.89 -10.77 10.07
CA ILE A 108 -2.11 -9.42 9.59
C ILE A 108 -2.47 -9.50 8.11
N PHE A 109 -3.59 -8.89 7.74
CA PHE A 109 -3.98 -8.73 6.33
C PHE A 109 -3.59 -7.34 5.85
N ARG A 110 -2.95 -7.26 4.69
CA ARG A 110 -2.62 -6.01 4.00
C ARG A 110 -3.07 -6.04 2.56
N HIS A 111 -3.68 -4.96 2.13
CA HIS A 111 -4.23 -4.83 0.78
C HIS A 111 -3.13 -4.71 -0.27
N PHE A 112 -3.27 -5.48 -1.36
CA PHE A 112 -2.41 -5.33 -2.53
C PHE A 112 -3.24 -5.46 -3.81
N PRO A 113 -4.17 -4.51 -4.10
CA PRO A 113 -5.07 -4.59 -5.24
C PRO A 113 -4.31 -4.46 -6.56
N LEU A 114 -4.47 -5.45 -7.44
CA LEU A 114 -3.85 -5.49 -8.78
C LEU A 114 -4.78 -4.86 -9.81
N THR A 115 -5.05 -3.57 -9.69
CA THR A 115 -6.05 -2.83 -10.47
C THR A 115 -5.86 -2.87 -11.99
N ALA A 116 -4.64 -3.19 -12.46
CA ALA A 116 -4.36 -3.35 -13.88
C ALA A 116 -4.95 -4.64 -14.48
N THR A 117 -5.22 -5.66 -13.66
CA THR A 117 -5.74 -6.98 -14.08
C THR A 117 -7.06 -7.33 -13.43
N HIS A 118 -7.37 -6.75 -12.28
CA HIS A 118 -8.55 -7.02 -11.47
C HIS A 118 -9.37 -5.74 -11.28
N GLN A 119 -10.38 -5.56 -12.10
CA GLN A 119 -11.16 -4.31 -12.19
C GLN A 119 -11.88 -3.91 -10.87
N HIS A 120 -12.26 -4.90 -10.03
CA HIS A 120 -13.00 -4.68 -8.79
C HIS A 120 -12.13 -4.75 -7.53
N SER A 121 -10.83 -5.04 -7.67
CA SER A 121 -9.93 -5.27 -6.54
C SER A 121 -9.81 -4.07 -5.61
N TRP A 122 -9.80 -2.86 -6.18
CA TRP A 122 -9.78 -1.61 -5.40
C TRP A 122 -11.07 -1.41 -4.62
N THR A 123 -12.22 -1.56 -5.28
CA THR A 123 -13.55 -1.42 -4.65
C THR A 123 -13.70 -2.44 -3.51
N ALA A 124 -13.31 -3.70 -3.72
CA ALA A 124 -13.38 -4.73 -2.69
C ALA A 124 -12.49 -4.38 -1.47
N ALA A 125 -11.30 -3.82 -1.70
CA ALA A 125 -10.43 -3.37 -0.62
C ALA A 125 -11.06 -2.20 0.18
N LEU A 126 -11.69 -1.23 -0.49
CA LEU A 126 -12.39 -0.12 0.19
C LEU A 126 -13.57 -0.62 1.04
N TYR A 127 -14.39 -1.56 0.52
CA TYR A 127 -15.50 -2.12 1.28
C TYR A 127 -15.03 -2.90 2.53
N ALA A 128 -13.93 -3.65 2.43
CA ALA A 128 -13.34 -4.33 3.58
C ALA A 128 -12.86 -3.34 4.65
N GLU A 129 -12.20 -2.26 4.24
CA GLU A 129 -11.75 -1.20 5.16
C GLU A 129 -12.92 -0.43 5.78
N ALA A 130 -13.93 -0.05 4.98
CA ALA A 130 -15.10 0.64 5.48
C ALA A 130 -15.88 -0.23 6.50
N ALA A 131 -16.00 -1.54 6.25
CA ALA A 131 -16.53 -2.48 7.24
C ALA A 131 -15.64 -2.57 8.48
N GLY A 132 -14.34 -2.49 8.31
CA GLY A 132 -13.35 -2.46 9.39
C GLY A 132 -13.52 -1.27 10.33
N ARG A 133 -13.92 -0.10 9.82
CA ARG A 133 -14.24 1.09 10.63
C ARG A 133 -15.47 0.91 11.51
N GLN A 134 -16.30 -0.08 11.18
CA GLN A 134 -17.44 -0.54 12.01
C GLN A 134 -17.14 -1.84 12.77
N GLY A 135 -15.85 -2.25 12.84
CA GLY A 135 -15.39 -3.42 13.60
C GLY A 135 -15.62 -4.76 12.90
N GLN A 136 -16.00 -4.77 11.61
CA GLN A 136 -16.39 -5.97 10.85
C GLN A 136 -15.46 -6.26 9.67
N PHE A 137 -14.15 -5.90 9.79
CA PHE A 137 -13.18 -6.15 8.73
C PHE A 137 -13.11 -7.64 8.34
N TRP A 138 -12.94 -8.52 9.34
CA TRP A 138 -12.70 -9.94 9.09
C TRP A 138 -13.92 -10.64 8.54
N GLU A 139 -15.10 -10.22 8.93
CA GLU A 139 -16.38 -10.73 8.43
C GLU A 139 -16.56 -10.34 6.96
N MET A 140 -16.36 -9.08 6.60
CA MET A 140 -16.41 -8.62 5.21
C MET A 140 -15.31 -9.27 4.36
N HIS A 141 -14.09 -9.40 4.89
CA HIS A 141 -12.98 -10.11 4.25
C HIS A 141 -13.38 -11.57 3.92
N ASP A 142 -14.00 -12.28 4.87
CA ASP A 142 -14.41 -13.66 4.68
C ASP A 142 -15.55 -13.76 3.65
N PHE A 143 -16.50 -12.83 3.62
CA PHE A 143 -17.56 -12.74 2.59
C PHE A 143 -16.97 -12.49 1.19
N LEU A 144 -16.08 -11.51 1.06
CA LEU A 144 -15.47 -11.17 -0.22
C LEU A 144 -14.74 -12.37 -0.85
N PHE A 145 -13.98 -13.13 -0.06
CA PHE A 145 -13.32 -14.34 -0.57
C PHE A 145 -14.29 -15.51 -0.79
N ALA A 146 -15.28 -15.70 0.08
CA ALA A 146 -16.24 -16.79 -0.07
C ALA A 146 -17.10 -16.67 -1.33
N ALA A 147 -17.51 -15.44 -1.66
CA ALA A 147 -18.34 -15.14 -2.82
C ALA A 147 -17.55 -14.69 -4.05
N GLN A 148 -16.21 -14.77 -4.04
CA GLN A 148 -15.35 -14.27 -5.09
C GLN A 148 -15.77 -14.70 -6.49
N THR A 149 -16.13 -15.97 -6.69
CA THR A 149 -16.56 -16.52 -8.00
C THR A 149 -17.88 -15.96 -8.49
N ILE A 150 -18.66 -15.29 -7.63
CA ILE A 150 -19.92 -14.65 -7.94
C ILE A 150 -19.65 -13.21 -8.38
N TRP A 151 -19.17 -12.38 -7.46
CA TRP A 151 -19.04 -10.94 -7.69
C TRP A 151 -17.97 -10.56 -8.74
N THR A 152 -16.94 -11.38 -8.93
CA THR A 152 -15.92 -11.11 -9.97
C THR A 152 -16.45 -11.14 -11.40
N ARG A 153 -17.64 -11.72 -11.61
CA ARG A 153 -18.31 -11.79 -12.92
C ARG A 153 -19.31 -10.66 -13.14
N LEU A 154 -19.61 -9.88 -12.14
CA LEU A 154 -20.57 -8.79 -12.23
C LEU A 154 -19.93 -7.60 -12.95
N PRO A 155 -20.69 -6.85 -13.73
CA PRO A 155 -20.21 -5.60 -14.34
C PRO A 155 -20.00 -4.50 -13.29
N ARG A 156 -20.75 -4.55 -12.19
CA ARG A 156 -20.69 -3.68 -11.01
C ARG A 156 -20.82 -4.55 -9.77
N VAL A 157 -20.11 -4.18 -8.70
CA VAL A 157 -20.03 -4.99 -7.46
C VAL A 157 -20.64 -4.29 -6.25
N GLU A 158 -20.97 -3.03 -6.37
CA GLU A 158 -21.42 -2.18 -5.26
C GLU A 158 -22.69 -2.76 -4.61
N ASP A 159 -23.71 -3.09 -5.41
CA ASP A 159 -24.97 -3.65 -4.91
C ASP A 159 -24.75 -4.99 -4.17
N GLU A 160 -23.82 -5.80 -4.67
CA GLU A 160 -23.47 -7.08 -4.05
C GLU A 160 -22.74 -6.88 -2.72
N PHE A 161 -21.78 -5.93 -2.68
CA PHE A 161 -21.03 -5.64 -1.45
C PHE A 161 -21.90 -4.93 -0.40
N GLU A 162 -22.87 -4.11 -0.82
CA GLU A 162 -23.88 -3.57 0.09
C GLU A 162 -24.77 -4.66 0.67
N SER A 163 -25.08 -5.72 -0.08
CA SER A 163 -25.84 -6.87 0.46
C SER A 163 -25.05 -7.59 1.57
N TYR A 164 -23.72 -7.72 1.42
CA TYR A 164 -22.87 -8.27 2.49
C TYR A 164 -22.82 -7.34 3.70
N ALA A 165 -22.78 -6.03 3.48
CA ALA A 165 -22.84 -5.05 4.56
C ALA A 165 -24.15 -5.14 5.34
N LEU A 166 -25.30 -5.35 4.67
CA LEU A 166 -26.58 -5.58 5.28
C LEU A 166 -26.61 -6.89 6.11
N GLU A 167 -26.04 -7.98 5.59
CA GLU A 167 -25.93 -9.23 6.33
C GLU A 167 -25.08 -9.08 7.59
N LEU A 168 -24.07 -8.21 7.55
CA LEU A 168 -23.20 -7.88 8.67
C LEU A 168 -23.84 -6.86 9.64
N ASN A 169 -25.05 -6.36 9.35
CA ASN A 169 -25.74 -5.32 10.09
C ASN A 169 -24.94 -4.01 10.18
N LEU A 170 -24.21 -3.64 9.13
CA LEU A 170 -23.48 -2.40 9.05
C LEU A 170 -24.44 -1.23 8.80
N ASP A 171 -24.08 -0.06 9.32
CA ASP A 171 -24.70 1.21 8.98
C ASP A 171 -24.28 1.59 7.55
N LEU A 172 -25.24 1.63 6.61
CA LEU A 172 -24.96 1.91 5.20
C LEU A 172 -24.64 3.39 4.95
N GLU A 173 -25.16 4.32 5.77
CA GLU A 173 -24.81 5.74 5.66
C GLU A 173 -23.37 5.95 6.07
N GLN A 174 -22.95 5.38 7.19
CA GLN A 174 -21.56 5.39 7.62
C GLN A 174 -20.65 4.66 6.62
N LEU A 175 -21.05 3.48 6.11
CA LEU A 175 -20.32 2.74 5.11
C LEU A 175 -20.03 3.61 3.87
N SER A 176 -21.06 4.28 3.35
CA SER A 176 -20.93 5.17 2.19
C SER A 176 -19.94 6.31 2.46
N ALA A 177 -20.01 6.94 3.63
CA ALA A 177 -19.08 7.99 4.03
C ALA A 177 -17.64 7.45 4.18
N ASP A 178 -17.50 6.26 4.76
CA ASP A 178 -16.19 5.63 4.98
C ASP A 178 -15.52 5.16 3.67
N LEU A 179 -16.29 4.73 2.67
CA LEU A 179 -15.78 4.38 1.34
C LEU A 179 -15.06 5.57 0.66
N GLU A 180 -15.54 6.80 0.89
CA GLU A 180 -14.98 8.02 0.32
C GLU A 180 -13.95 8.69 1.25
N SER A 181 -13.77 8.17 2.47
CA SER A 181 -12.88 8.77 3.45
C SER A 181 -11.42 8.68 3.04
N ASN A 182 -10.65 9.73 3.36
CA ASN A 182 -9.22 9.74 3.09
C ASN A 182 -8.49 8.65 3.86
N GLU A 183 -8.93 8.34 5.07
CA GLU A 183 -8.35 7.30 5.92
C GLU A 183 -8.44 5.92 5.27
N THR A 184 -9.62 5.53 4.80
CA THR A 184 -9.86 4.26 4.08
C THR A 184 -9.00 4.18 2.82
N ILE A 185 -9.01 5.23 1.99
CA ILE A 185 -8.23 5.30 0.76
C ILE A 185 -6.73 5.22 1.05
N GLN A 186 -6.23 5.94 2.06
CA GLN A 186 -4.82 5.94 2.40
C GLN A 186 -4.37 4.61 3.02
N LYS A 187 -5.19 3.93 3.81
CA LYS A 187 -4.87 2.59 4.33
C LYS A 187 -4.56 1.63 3.17
N VAL A 188 -5.46 1.49 2.21
CA VAL A 188 -5.25 0.61 1.05
C VAL A 188 -4.00 1.01 0.25
N ARG A 189 -3.78 2.32 0.03
CA ARG A 189 -2.58 2.82 -0.67
C ARG A 189 -1.30 2.57 0.11
N ASN A 190 -1.32 2.74 1.43
CA ASN A 190 -0.16 2.54 2.29
C ASN A 190 0.25 1.07 2.32
N ASP A 191 -0.70 0.15 2.41
CA ASP A 191 -0.46 -1.28 2.34
C ASP A 191 0.19 -1.65 1.01
N GLN A 192 -0.37 -1.19 -0.11
CA GLN A 192 0.19 -1.46 -1.43
C GLN A 192 1.61 -0.89 -1.58
N ARG A 193 1.87 0.34 -1.07
CA ARG A 193 3.22 0.92 -1.09
C ARG A 193 4.19 0.14 -0.22
N GLY A 194 3.77 -0.25 1.00
CA GLY A 194 4.56 -1.09 1.90
C GLY A 194 4.92 -2.44 1.28
N GLY A 195 3.94 -3.08 0.64
CA GLY A 195 4.15 -4.32 -0.12
C GLY A 195 5.16 -4.14 -1.26
N ASN A 196 5.00 -3.08 -2.08
CA ASN A 196 5.94 -2.76 -3.16
C ASN A 196 7.37 -2.52 -2.63
N ALA A 197 7.52 -1.77 -1.55
CA ALA A 197 8.80 -1.51 -0.88
C ALA A 197 9.44 -2.80 -0.33
N SER A 198 8.60 -3.74 0.12
CA SER A 198 9.01 -5.06 0.65
C SER A 198 9.23 -6.12 -0.44
N GLY A 199 9.15 -5.73 -1.72
CA GLY A 199 9.43 -6.64 -2.84
C GLY A 199 8.25 -7.50 -3.28
N VAL A 200 7.03 -7.24 -2.82
CA VAL A 200 5.82 -7.92 -3.32
C VAL A 200 5.64 -7.58 -4.81
N ARG A 201 5.53 -8.61 -5.65
CA ARG A 201 5.35 -8.49 -7.11
C ARG A 201 4.11 -9.23 -7.63
N SER A 202 3.54 -10.08 -6.81
CA SER A 202 2.32 -10.85 -7.09
C SER A 202 1.61 -11.18 -5.79
N THR A 203 0.33 -11.55 -5.89
CA THR A 203 -0.49 -11.97 -4.77
C THR A 203 -0.92 -13.44 -4.90
N PRO A 204 -1.06 -14.17 -3.80
CA PRO A 204 -0.75 -13.74 -2.42
C PRO A 204 0.76 -13.70 -2.16
N ALA A 205 1.20 -12.78 -1.28
CA ALA A 205 2.55 -12.80 -0.74
C ALA A 205 2.46 -12.96 0.79
N VAL A 206 3.01 -14.05 1.30
CA VAL A 206 2.97 -14.41 2.73
C VAL A 206 4.36 -14.22 3.33
N PHE A 207 4.42 -13.40 4.38
CA PHE A 207 5.62 -13.22 5.18
C PHE A 207 5.41 -13.84 6.56
N ILE A 208 6.43 -14.49 7.09
CA ILE A 208 6.47 -14.96 8.48
C ILE A 208 7.69 -14.33 9.14
N ASN A 209 7.47 -13.57 10.22
CA ASN A 209 8.50 -12.78 10.90
C ASN A 209 9.35 -11.97 9.89
N GLY A 210 8.72 -11.34 8.90
CA GLY A 210 9.35 -10.53 7.87
C GLY A 210 10.03 -11.32 6.73
N ARG A 211 10.06 -12.65 6.79
CA ARG A 211 10.63 -13.51 5.74
C ARG A 211 9.58 -13.92 4.73
N LEU A 212 9.74 -13.52 3.47
CA LEU A 212 8.85 -13.92 2.37
C LEU A 212 8.93 -15.43 2.11
N LEU A 213 7.79 -16.10 2.07
CA LEU A 213 7.67 -17.50 1.66
C LEU A 213 7.55 -17.60 0.14
N ALA A 214 8.51 -18.26 -0.49
CA ALA A 214 8.54 -18.42 -1.96
C ALA A 214 7.36 -19.22 -2.52
N SER A 215 6.78 -20.14 -1.70
CA SER A 215 5.64 -20.97 -2.08
C SER A 215 4.80 -21.23 -0.83
N PRO A 216 3.82 -20.36 -0.51
CA PRO A 216 3.04 -20.45 0.71
C PRO A 216 1.99 -21.58 0.61
N SER A 217 2.43 -22.83 0.78
CA SER A 217 1.51 -23.96 0.98
C SER A 217 1.14 -24.10 2.46
N ARG A 218 -0.03 -24.68 2.75
CA ARG A 218 -0.46 -24.96 4.13
C ARG A 218 0.63 -25.66 4.95
N ALA A 219 1.26 -26.70 4.37
CA ALA A 219 2.31 -27.46 5.05
C ALA A 219 3.54 -26.58 5.35
N ARG A 220 3.95 -25.75 4.39
CA ARG A 220 5.11 -24.86 4.56
C ARG A 220 4.86 -23.75 5.57
N ILE A 221 3.65 -23.19 5.61
CA ILE A 221 3.26 -22.19 6.61
C ILE A 221 3.31 -22.82 8.00
N LEU A 222 2.70 -24.02 8.18
CA LEU A 222 2.70 -24.72 9.47
C LEU A 222 4.13 -25.03 9.95
N GLU A 223 4.98 -25.52 9.06
CA GLU A 223 6.38 -25.83 9.35
C GLU A 223 7.12 -24.59 9.84
N VAL A 224 7.06 -23.50 9.08
CA VAL A 224 7.79 -22.25 9.42
C VAL A 224 7.23 -21.60 10.69
N VAL A 225 5.91 -21.62 10.90
CA VAL A 225 5.32 -21.11 12.14
C VAL A 225 5.83 -21.90 13.36
N ASN A 226 5.94 -23.22 13.27
CA ASN A 226 6.47 -24.03 14.37
C ASN A 226 7.97 -23.76 14.61
N GLU A 227 8.78 -23.66 13.55
CA GLU A 227 10.21 -23.32 13.63
C GLU A 227 10.39 -21.96 14.34
N GLU A 228 9.70 -20.91 13.87
CA GLU A 228 9.81 -19.56 14.43
C GLU A 228 9.29 -19.47 15.87
N PHE A 229 8.25 -20.22 16.20
CA PHE A 229 7.71 -20.30 17.56
C PHE A 229 8.71 -20.93 18.54
N GLU A 230 9.35 -22.04 18.16
CA GLU A 230 10.37 -22.71 18.97
C GLU A 230 11.60 -21.82 19.17
N ASP A 231 12.07 -21.15 18.11
CA ASP A 231 13.22 -20.26 18.18
C ASP A 231 12.92 -18.97 18.98
N GLY A 232 11.70 -18.45 18.88
CA GLY A 232 11.24 -17.34 19.71
C GLY A 232 11.21 -17.70 21.19
N SER A 233 10.72 -18.89 21.51
CA SER A 233 10.63 -19.39 22.89
C SER A 233 12.01 -19.59 23.54
N LYS A 234 13.03 -20.00 22.79
CA LYS A 234 14.41 -20.15 23.27
C LYS A 234 15.04 -18.79 23.59
N ARG A 235 14.80 -17.77 22.72
CA ARG A 235 15.32 -16.41 22.90
C ARG A 235 14.75 -15.66 24.12
N VAL A 236 13.57 -16.04 24.59
CA VAL A 236 12.93 -15.44 25.78
C VAL A 236 13.39 -16.14 27.07
N ALA A 237 13.94 -17.35 26.98
CA ALA A 237 14.42 -18.15 28.11
C ALA A 237 15.90 -17.89 28.47
N GLU A 238 16.65 -17.20 27.62
CA GLU A 238 18.02 -16.73 27.84
C GLU A 238 18.04 -15.28 28.38
#